data_08721f801fdaa3c49510a21ccd649185
#
_entry.id   08721f801fdaa3c49510a21ccd649185
#
_cell.length_a   1.000
_cell.length_b   1.000
_cell.length_c   1.000
_cell.angle_alpha   90.00
_cell.angle_beta   90.00
_cell.angle_gamma   90.00
#
_symmetry.space_group_name_H-M   'P 1'
#
loop_
_entity.id
_entity.type
_entity.pdbx_description
1 polymer ?
#
loop_
_entity_poly.entity_id
_entity_poly.type
_entity_poly.pdbx_seq_one_letter_code
_entity_poly.pdbx_strand_id
1 'polypeptide(L)' 'MSNLQNDMIMEDIADKIWAKVDNGDEDIWQDMTEIALERGLHCDDDMEEIVNILIDQVWEGLPDG' A
#
# COMPACT_ATOMS: atom_id res chain seq x y z
N MET A 1 4.55 -21.74 -10.38
CA MET A 1 4.90 -21.07 -10.93
C MET A 1 4.28 -19.92 -11.36
N SER A 2 3.70 -19.13 -10.76
CA SER A 2 3.00 -18.03 -11.15
C SER A 2 3.65 -16.77 -10.73
N ASN A 3 4.90 -16.66 -10.73
CA ASN A 3 5.61 -15.45 -10.35
C ASN A 3 5.20 -14.24 -11.20
N LEU A 4 5.01 -14.46 -12.48
CA LEU A 4 4.57 -13.38 -13.36
C LEU A 4 3.20 -12.89 -12.97
N GLN A 5 2.31 -13.80 -12.64
CA GLN A 5 0.97 -13.44 -12.25
C GLN A 5 0.97 -12.68 -10.93
N ASN A 6 1.80 -13.08 -9.99
CA ASN A 6 1.92 -12.40 -8.72
C ASN A 6 2.47 -10.99 -8.90
N ASP A 7 3.46 -10.83 -9.78
CA ASP A 7 4.01 -9.50 -10.06
C ASP A 7 2.96 -8.58 -10.66
N MET A 8 2.12 -9.10 -11.55
CA MET A 8 1.06 -8.31 -12.15
C MET A 8 0.03 -7.88 -11.11
N ILE A 9 -0.30 -8.78 -10.19
CA ILE A 9 -1.24 -8.45 -9.11
C ILE A 9 -0.65 -7.38 -8.20
N MET A 10 0.63 -7.49 -7.86
CA MET A 10 1.30 -6.50 -7.02
C MET A 10 1.33 -5.13 -7.71
N GLU A 11 1.61 -5.09 -9.00
CA GLU A 11 1.60 -3.83 -9.73
C GLU A 11 0.23 -3.20 -9.75
N ASP A 12 -0.80 -4.01 -9.92
CA ASP A 12 -2.18 -3.53 -9.93
C ASP A 12 -2.55 -2.94 -8.56
N ILE A 13 -2.19 -3.63 -7.50
CA ILE A 13 -2.43 -3.14 -6.14
C ILE A 13 -1.72 -1.82 -5.92
N ALA A 14 -0.45 -1.75 -6.31
CA ALA A 14 0.34 -0.53 -6.16
C ALA A 14 -0.28 0.64 -6.92
N ASP A 15 -0.69 0.40 -8.16
CA ASP A 15 -1.32 1.43 -8.97
C ASP A 15 -2.59 1.95 -8.32
N LYS A 16 -3.40 1.06 -7.79
CA LYS A 16 -4.66 1.44 -7.16
C LYS A 16 -4.42 2.24 -5.88
N ILE A 17 -3.48 1.81 -5.07
CA ILE A 17 -3.15 2.50 -3.83
C ILE A 17 -2.60 3.89 -4.14
N TRP A 18 -1.66 3.99 -5.08
CA TRP A 18 -1.09 5.28 -5.45
C TRP A 18 -2.15 6.23 -6.02
N ALA A 19 -3.09 5.69 -6.82
CA ALA A 19 -4.18 6.50 -7.35
C ALA A 19 -5.03 7.07 -6.23
N LYS A 20 -5.33 6.27 -5.21
CA LYS A 20 -6.09 6.74 -4.06
C LYS A 20 -5.33 7.79 -3.27
N VAL A 21 -4.04 7.59 -3.09
CA VAL A 21 -3.20 8.57 -2.39
C VAL A 21 -3.23 9.90 -3.13
N ASP A 22 -3.06 9.86 -4.45
CA ASP A 22 -3.06 11.06 -5.27
C ASP A 22 -4.42 11.77 -5.24
N ASN A 23 -5.50 11.01 -5.15
CA ASN A 23 -6.84 11.57 -5.11
C ASN A 23 -7.24 12.08 -3.72
N GLY A 24 -6.41 11.84 -2.73
CA GLY A 24 -6.70 12.29 -1.37
C GLY A 24 -7.78 11.46 -0.68
N ASP A 25 -7.86 10.17 -1.00
CA ASP A 25 -8.84 9.27 -0.42
C ASP A 25 -8.67 9.21 1.09
N GLU A 26 -9.73 9.53 1.82
CA GLU A 26 -9.66 9.60 3.28
C GLU A 26 -9.30 8.27 3.92
N ASP A 27 -9.83 7.18 3.40
CA ASP A 27 -9.57 5.84 3.97
C ASP A 27 -8.09 5.49 3.87
N ILE A 28 -7.49 5.74 2.72
CA ILE A 28 -6.07 5.45 2.50
C ILE A 28 -5.21 6.35 3.40
N TRP A 29 -5.53 7.63 3.45
CA TRP A 29 -4.75 8.55 4.27
C TRP A 29 -4.87 8.25 5.75
N GLN A 30 -6.02 7.77 6.19
CA GLN A 30 -6.22 7.35 7.56
C GLN A 30 -5.31 6.16 7.90
N ASP A 31 -5.27 5.16 7.01
CA ASP A 31 -4.41 3.99 7.19
C ASP A 31 -2.94 4.40 7.19
N MET A 32 -2.56 5.32 6.30
CA MET A 32 -1.19 5.81 6.24
C MET A 32 -0.80 6.51 7.54
N THR A 33 -1.71 7.30 8.11
CA THR A 33 -1.45 7.98 9.36
C THR A 33 -1.23 6.99 10.50
N GLU A 34 -2.03 5.94 10.56
CA GLU A 34 -1.88 4.92 11.57
C GLU A 34 -0.52 4.23 11.46
N ILE A 35 -0.13 3.86 10.25
CA ILE A 35 1.15 3.22 10.02
C ILE A 35 2.29 4.16 10.42
N ALA A 36 2.17 5.42 10.04
CA ALA A 36 3.19 6.41 10.38
C ALA A 36 3.36 6.53 11.89
N LEU A 37 2.25 6.58 12.61
CA LEU A 37 2.31 6.67 14.07
C LEU A 37 2.93 5.43 14.69
N GLU A 38 2.56 4.26 14.21
CA GLU A 38 3.09 3.03 14.76
C GLU A 38 4.58 2.86 14.53
N ARG A 39 5.08 3.35 13.42
CA ARG A 39 6.47 3.14 13.03
C ARG A 39 7.35 4.36 13.21
N GLY A 40 6.79 5.45 13.70
CA GLY A 40 7.54 6.68 13.88
C GLY A 40 7.93 7.34 12.57
N LEU A 41 7.09 7.21 11.55
CA LEU A 41 7.32 7.78 10.24
C LEU A 41 6.47 9.03 10.03
N HIS A 42 6.77 9.76 8.96
CA HIS A 42 6.02 10.96 8.60
C HIS A 42 5.31 10.74 7.26
N CYS A 43 4.01 11.01 7.23
CA CYS A 43 3.21 10.78 6.02
C CYS A 43 3.76 11.49 4.80
N ASP A 44 4.31 12.70 4.98
CA ASP A 44 4.83 13.45 3.84
C ASP A 44 6.22 12.97 3.39
N ASP A 45 7.13 12.83 4.33
CA ASP A 45 8.52 12.49 3.99
C ASP A 45 8.70 11.00 3.69
N ASP A 46 7.94 10.16 4.37
CA ASP A 46 8.07 8.71 4.23
C ASP A 46 6.90 8.09 3.48
N MET A 47 6.25 8.87 2.64
CA MET A 47 5.06 8.42 1.91
C MET A 47 5.31 7.14 1.13
N GLU A 48 6.43 7.07 0.43
CA GLU A 48 6.76 5.90 -0.36
C GLU A 48 6.86 4.65 0.51
N GLU A 49 7.54 4.78 1.63
CA GLU A 49 7.70 3.66 2.55
C GLU A 49 6.36 3.22 3.12
N ILE A 50 5.54 4.18 3.52
CA ILE A 50 4.23 3.89 4.08
C ILE A 50 3.33 3.21 3.05
N VAL A 51 3.35 3.69 1.82
CA VAL A 51 2.56 3.08 0.74
C VAL A 51 3.04 1.66 0.47
N ASN A 52 4.34 1.42 0.50
CA ASN A 52 4.87 0.07 0.33
C ASN A 52 4.38 -0.87 1.43
N ILE A 53 4.31 -0.38 2.67
CA ILE A 53 3.77 -1.16 3.77
C ILE A 53 2.30 -1.51 3.51
N LEU A 54 1.53 -0.56 3.02
CA LEU A 54 0.13 -0.80 2.67
C LEU A 54 -0.01 -1.85 1.58
N ILE A 55 0.83 -1.76 0.56
CA ILE A 55 0.83 -2.74 -0.53
C ILE A 55 1.10 -4.14 0.02
N ASP A 56 2.08 -4.26 0.89
CA ASP A 56 2.42 -5.54 1.51
C ASP A 56 1.25 -6.08 2.33
N GLN A 57 0.57 -5.24 3.07
CA GLN A 57 -0.58 -5.65 3.88
C GLN A 57 -1.71 -6.19 3.01
N VAL A 58 -2.00 -5.50 1.92
CA VAL A 58 -3.03 -5.96 1.00
C VAL A 58 -2.62 -7.27 0.36
N TRP A 59 -1.36 -7.37 -0.03
CA TRP A 59 -0.83 -8.60 -0.64
C TRP A 59 -0.96 -9.79 0.31
N GLU A 60 -0.60 -9.59 1.57
CA GLU A 60 -0.68 -10.65 2.57
C GLU A 60 -2.11 -11.08 2.86
N GLY A 61 -3.06 -10.16 2.68
CA GLY A 61 -4.46 -10.46 2.90
C GLY A 61 -5.14 -11.18 1.75
N LEU A 62 -4.44 -11.36 0.61
CA LEU A 62 -5.02 -12.07 -0.51
C LEU A 62 -5.05 -13.57 -0.26
N PRO A 63 -6.08 -14.24 -0.76
CA PRO A 63 -6.13 -15.68 -0.56
C PRO A 63 -5.05 -16.37 -1.37
N ASP A 64 -4.54 -17.43 -0.77
CA ASP A 64 -3.50 -18.17 -1.39
C ASP A 64 -4.16 -19.04 -2.38
N GLY A 65 -4.13 -18.77 -3.56
CA GLY A 65 -4.93 -19.45 -4.46
C GLY A 65 -4.50 -20.58 -5.21
#